data_0adacdb8730dc59c8f0901dbb3f0af54
#
_entry.id   0adacdb8730dc59c8f0901dbb3f0af54
#
_cell.length_a   1.000
_cell.length_b   1.000
_cell.length_c   1.000
_cell.angle_alpha   90.00
_cell.angle_beta   90.00
_cell.angle_gamma   90.00
#
_symmetry.space_group_name_H-M   'P 1'
#
loop_
_entity.id
_entity.type
_entity.pdbx_description
1 polymer ?
#
loop_
_entity_poly.entity_id
_entity_poly.type
_entity_poly.pdbx_seq_one_letter_code
_entity_poly.pdbx_strand_id
1 'polypeptide(L)'
;MKYKNVYFINGTAYAGKSTMVKMLSEKYHGIACEENYHDVLISNLDSNQYPGLTYTRDLKDWADFVRRTPDEYEAWIEETTKECAVLELQILDKLSKQGKMIFVDTNIPTDVLSEISDKDHVLIMLADPEISVNRFFERPD
;
A
#
# COMPACT_ATOMS: atom_id res chain seq x y z
N MET A 1 5.49 15.72 -13.87
CA MET A 1 5.02 14.45 -13.25
C MET A 1 6.18 13.49 -13.14
N LYS A 2 6.38 12.97 -11.95
CA LYS A 2 7.55 12.14 -11.64
C LYS A 2 7.45 10.71 -12.20
N TYR A 3 6.27 10.11 -12.18
CA TYR A 3 6.04 8.70 -12.54
C TYR A 3 5.13 8.57 -13.76
N LYS A 4 5.65 8.82 -14.96
CA LYS A 4 4.86 8.82 -16.20
C LYS A 4 4.32 7.45 -16.60
N ASN A 5 4.99 6.39 -16.21
CA ASN A 5 4.63 5.00 -16.54
C ASN A 5 3.99 4.23 -15.37
N VAL A 6 3.68 4.93 -14.27
CA VAL A 6 3.08 4.32 -13.07
C VAL A 6 1.62 4.73 -12.96
N TYR A 7 0.75 3.75 -12.78
CA TYR A 7 -0.68 3.91 -12.60
C TYR A 7 -1.06 3.42 -11.21
N PHE A 8 -1.56 4.33 -10.39
CA PHE A 8 -1.91 4.07 -9.01
C PHE A 8 -3.38 3.68 -8.89
N ILE A 9 -3.65 2.54 -8.28
CA ILE A 9 -5.02 2.10 -7.99
C ILE A 9 -5.20 2.16 -6.47
N ASN A 10 -6.00 3.13 -6.04
CA ASN A 10 -6.34 3.39 -4.65
C ASN A 10 -7.83 3.13 -4.43
N GLY A 11 -8.28 3.20 -3.20
CA GLY A 11 -9.69 3.09 -2.87
C GLY A 11 -9.96 2.29 -1.61
N THR A 12 -11.22 1.93 -1.42
CA THR A 12 -11.66 1.22 -0.23
C THR A 12 -11.25 -0.26 -0.24
N ALA A 13 -11.13 -0.84 0.96
CA ALA A 13 -10.89 -2.28 1.08
C ALA A 13 -11.98 -3.08 0.36
N TYR A 14 -11.56 -4.20 -0.25
CA TYR A 14 -12.45 -5.12 -0.98
C TYR A 14 -13.14 -4.51 -2.21
N ALA A 15 -12.66 -3.40 -2.74
CA ALA A 15 -13.19 -2.80 -3.97
C ALA A 15 -12.66 -3.48 -5.25
N GLY A 16 -11.76 -4.45 -5.13
CA GLY A 16 -11.20 -5.18 -6.27
C GLY A 16 -9.90 -4.61 -6.80
N LYS A 17 -9.17 -3.83 -6.02
CA LYS A 17 -7.91 -3.19 -6.44
C LYS A 17 -6.86 -4.20 -6.90
N SER A 18 -6.61 -5.25 -6.13
CA SER A 18 -5.64 -6.29 -6.49
C SER A 18 -6.01 -7.00 -7.80
N THR A 19 -7.27 -7.31 -7.99
CA THR A 19 -7.77 -7.91 -9.23
C THR A 19 -7.55 -6.98 -10.42
N MET A 20 -7.86 -5.69 -10.25
CA MET A 20 -7.65 -4.69 -11.31
C MET A 20 -6.17 -4.56 -11.68
N VAL A 21 -5.29 -4.52 -10.70
CA VAL A 21 -3.84 -4.45 -10.91
C VAL A 21 -3.35 -5.64 -11.73
N LYS A 22 -3.79 -6.84 -11.40
CA LYS A 22 -3.42 -8.06 -12.14
C LYS A 22 -3.94 -8.04 -13.58
N MET A 23 -5.20 -7.69 -13.77
CA MET A 23 -5.82 -7.64 -15.09
C MET A 23 -5.15 -6.61 -16.01
N LEU A 24 -4.86 -5.42 -15.50
CA LEU A 24 -4.19 -4.37 -16.26
C LEU A 24 -2.76 -4.76 -16.63
N SER A 25 -2.05 -5.39 -15.69
CA SER A 25 -0.68 -5.86 -15.93
C SER A 25 -0.63 -6.93 -17.01
N GLU A 26 -1.57 -7.85 -17.03
CA GLU A 26 -1.68 -8.87 -18.07
C GLU A 26 -2.03 -8.26 -19.42
N LYS A 27 -3.01 -7.34 -19.45
CA LYS A 27 -3.47 -6.71 -20.67
C LYS A 27 -2.39 -5.89 -21.37
N TYR A 28 -1.60 -5.15 -20.61
CA TYR A 28 -0.59 -4.22 -21.14
C TYR A 28 0.84 -4.74 -21.03
N HIS A 29 1.02 -5.99 -20.63
CA HIS A 29 2.33 -6.61 -20.42
C HIS A 29 3.23 -5.79 -19.48
N GLY A 30 2.61 -5.25 -18.43
CA GLY A 30 3.26 -4.40 -17.44
C GLY A 30 3.69 -5.15 -16.18
N ILE A 31 4.07 -4.37 -15.18
CA ILE A 31 4.47 -4.87 -13.86
C ILE A 31 3.32 -4.67 -12.89
N ALA A 32 2.97 -5.70 -12.13
CA ALA A 32 1.99 -5.62 -11.05
C ALA A 32 2.68 -5.43 -9.71
N CYS A 33 2.37 -4.34 -9.01
CA CYS A 33 2.74 -4.16 -7.61
C CYS A 33 1.48 -4.40 -6.77
N GLU A 34 1.38 -5.59 -6.20
CA GLU A 34 0.23 -6.00 -5.43
C GLU A 34 0.26 -5.43 -4.00
N GLU A 35 -0.80 -5.65 -3.25
CA GLU A 35 -0.92 -5.16 -1.88
C GLU A 35 0.32 -5.51 -1.05
N ASN A 36 0.82 -4.53 -0.29
CA ASN A 36 1.97 -4.70 0.60
C ASN A 36 3.26 -5.16 -0.10
N TYR A 37 3.49 -4.72 -1.33
CA TYR A 37 4.72 -5.07 -2.06
C TYR A 37 6.00 -4.56 -1.38
N HIS A 38 5.90 -3.65 -0.41
CA HIS A 38 7.01 -3.19 0.42
C HIS A 38 7.44 -4.23 1.48
N ASP A 39 6.65 -5.26 1.75
CA ASP A 39 6.92 -6.26 2.81
C ASP A 39 8.27 -6.95 2.64
N VAL A 40 8.74 -7.09 1.41
CA VAL A 40 10.05 -7.71 1.13
C VAL A 40 11.22 -6.94 1.73
N LEU A 41 11.05 -5.68 2.08
CA LEU A 41 12.09 -4.84 2.65
C LEU A 41 12.09 -4.83 4.19
N ILE A 42 11.01 -5.26 4.83
CA ILE A 42 10.81 -5.07 6.28
C ILE A 42 11.89 -5.75 7.11
N SER A 43 12.34 -6.92 6.73
CA SER A 43 13.36 -7.68 7.48
C SER A 43 14.69 -6.94 7.63
N ASN A 44 15.01 -6.04 6.70
CA ASN A 44 16.27 -5.30 6.67
C ASN A 44 16.15 -3.84 7.12
N LEU A 45 14.98 -3.42 7.58
CA LEU A 45 14.77 -2.04 8.00
C LEU A 45 15.44 -1.72 9.34
N ASP A 46 16.00 -0.52 9.43
CA ASP A 46 16.50 0.04 10.68
C ASP A 46 15.33 0.53 11.54
N SER A 47 15.24 0.03 12.79
CA SER A 47 14.18 0.41 13.72
C SER A 47 14.19 1.88 14.12
N ASN A 48 15.32 2.56 14.00
CA ASN A 48 15.40 4.00 14.28
C ASN A 48 14.79 4.84 13.15
N GLN A 49 14.91 4.39 11.90
CA GLN A 49 14.36 5.06 10.73
C GLN A 49 12.90 4.69 10.47
N TYR A 50 12.52 3.46 10.79
CA TYR A 50 11.19 2.91 10.50
C TYR A 50 10.56 2.31 11.75
N PRO A 51 10.31 3.11 12.80
CA PRO A 51 9.82 2.56 14.08
C PRO A 51 8.43 1.92 13.98
N GLY A 52 7.57 2.40 13.09
CA GLY A 52 6.22 1.85 12.92
C GLY A 52 6.22 0.46 12.30
N LEU A 53 6.88 0.29 11.17
CA LEU A 53 6.96 -0.99 10.45
C LEU A 53 7.76 -2.03 11.22
N THR A 54 8.84 -1.63 11.88
CA THR A 54 9.68 -2.56 12.64
C THR A 54 9.07 -2.95 13.99
N TYR A 55 8.11 -2.19 14.50
CA TYR A 55 7.43 -2.51 15.76
C TYR A 55 6.83 -3.92 15.76
N THR A 56 6.03 -4.25 14.75
CA THR A 56 5.43 -5.58 14.63
C THR A 56 6.43 -6.67 14.29
N ARG A 57 7.44 -6.34 13.50
CA ARG A 57 8.54 -7.27 13.20
C ARG A 57 9.30 -7.71 14.46
N ASP A 58 9.58 -6.76 15.36
CA ASP A 58 10.39 -6.98 16.55
C ASP A 58 9.56 -7.33 17.79
N LEU A 59 8.26 -7.45 17.62
CA LEU A 59 7.33 -7.74 18.70
C LEU A 59 7.52 -9.18 19.21
N LYS A 60 7.78 -9.33 20.51
CA LYS A 60 7.98 -10.63 21.14
C LYS A 60 6.67 -11.27 21.59
N ASP A 61 5.70 -10.48 21.99
CA ASP A 61 4.40 -10.93 22.50
C ASP A 61 3.29 -10.07 21.89
N TRP A 62 2.40 -10.69 21.14
CA TRP A 62 1.25 -10.01 20.51
C TRP A 62 0.28 -9.42 21.53
N ALA A 63 0.31 -9.87 22.78
CA ALA A 63 -0.47 -9.26 23.83
C ALA A 63 -0.10 -7.79 24.05
N ASP A 64 1.16 -7.43 23.85
CA ASP A 64 1.61 -6.03 23.98
C ASP A 64 0.99 -5.14 22.91
N PHE A 65 0.76 -5.68 21.72
CA PHE A 65 0.10 -4.96 20.63
C PHE A 65 -1.37 -4.66 20.97
N VAL A 66 -2.10 -5.65 21.48
CA VAL A 66 -3.53 -5.49 21.78
C VAL A 66 -3.79 -4.69 23.06
N ARG A 67 -2.79 -4.55 23.95
CA ARG A 67 -2.89 -3.72 25.15
C ARG A 67 -2.71 -2.22 24.89
N ARG A 68 -2.38 -1.83 23.67
CA ARG A 68 -2.18 -0.42 23.33
C ARG A 68 -3.49 0.34 23.48
N THR A 69 -3.38 1.61 23.90
CA THR A 69 -4.51 2.51 23.94
C THR A 69 -4.95 2.85 22.51
N PRO A 70 -6.23 3.29 22.31
CA PRO A 70 -6.66 3.76 20.99
C PRO A 70 -5.76 4.84 20.41
N ASP A 71 -5.29 5.78 21.23
CA ASP A 71 -4.39 6.85 20.78
C ASP A 71 -3.03 6.33 20.32
N GLU A 72 -2.47 5.37 21.05
CA GLU A 72 -1.21 4.71 20.66
C GLU A 72 -1.37 3.94 19.35
N TYR A 73 -2.48 3.24 19.19
CA TYR A 73 -2.78 2.49 17.97
C TYR A 73 -2.93 3.42 16.77
N GLU A 74 -3.66 4.52 16.92
CA GLU A 74 -3.84 5.52 15.86
C GLU A 74 -2.51 6.15 15.45
N ALA A 75 -1.68 6.53 16.42
CA ALA A 75 -0.34 7.06 16.15
C ALA A 75 0.55 6.08 15.40
N TRP A 76 0.46 4.79 15.74
CA TRP A 76 1.19 3.74 15.04
C TRP A 76 0.72 3.57 13.60
N ILE A 77 -0.60 3.61 13.35
CA ILE A 77 -1.14 3.54 11.99
C ILE A 77 -0.66 4.71 11.14
N GLU A 78 -0.69 5.93 11.67
CA GLU A 78 -0.22 7.12 10.97
C GLU A 78 1.26 7.02 10.60
N GLU A 79 2.09 6.62 11.55
CA GLU A 79 3.53 6.44 11.34
C GLU A 79 3.81 5.35 10.32
N THR A 80 3.17 4.21 10.45
CA THR A 80 3.31 3.08 9.53
C THR A 80 2.90 3.46 8.11
N THR A 81 1.81 4.22 7.96
CA THR A 81 1.34 4.69 6.65
C THR A 81 2.39 5.56 5.96
N LYS A 82 3.02 6.48 6.71
CA LYS A 82 4.09 7.33 6.17
C LYS A 82 5.31 6.53 5.75
N GLU A 83 5.72 5.59 6.59
CA GLU A 83 6.86 4.72 6.31
C GLU A 83 6.61 3.83 5.09
N CYS A 84 5.42 3.24 4.98
CA CYS A 84 5.01 2.48 3.80
C CYS A 84 5.12 3.31 2.52
N ALA A 85 4.60 4.54 2.55
CA ALA A 85 4.66 5.42 1.40
C ALA A 85 6.12 5.68 0.95
N VAL A 86 7.02 5.92 1.89
CA VAL A 86 8.45 6.13 1.59
C VAL A 86 9.05 4.90 0.92
N LEU A 87 8.81 3.71 1.46
CA LEU A 87 9.36 2.46 0.92
C LEU A 87 8.79 2.14 -0.46
N GLU A 88 7.49 2.31 -0.62
CA GLU A 88 6.81 2.04 -1.88
C GLU A 88 7.33 2.96 -3.00
N LEU A 89 7.54 4.25 -2.69
CA LEU A 89 8.11 5.19 -3.65
C LEU A 89 9.55 4.85 -4.01
N GLN A 90 10.36 4.34 -3.07
CA GLN A 90 11.71 3.87 -3.37
C GLN A 90 11.70 2.68 -4.34
N ILE A 91 10.77 1.76 -4.16
CA ILE A 91 10.61 0.61 -5.08
C ILE A 91 10.19 1.11 -6.46
N LEU A 92 9.22 2.02 -6.53
CA LEU A 92 8.73 2.58 -7.78
C LEU A 92 9.79 3.39 -8.52
N ASP A 93 10.67 4.10 -7.80
CA ASP A 93 11.80 4.80 -8.41
C ASP A 93 12.71 3.86 -9.19
N LYS A 94 12.91 2.65 -8.67
CA LYS A 94 13.72 1.64 -9.35
C LYS A 94 12.98 0.99 -10.52
N LEU A 95 11.73 0.61 -10.31
CA LEU A 95 10.92 -0.08 -11.32
C LEU A 95 10.60 0.82 -12.50
N SER A 96 10.34 2.11 -12.26
CA SER A 96 9.97 3.06 -13.32
C SER A 96 11.07 3.23 -14.39
N LYS A 97 12.31 2.96 -14.02
CA LYS A 97 13.46 3.04 -14.96
C LYS A 97 13.49 1.92 -15.99
N GLN A 98 12.70 0.87 -15.81
CA GLN A 98 12.64 -0.25 -16.75
C GLN A 98 11.81 0.03 -18.00
N GLY A 99 11.08 1.14 -18.03
CA GLY A 99 10.31 1.57 -19.20
C GLY A 99 8.99 0.84 -19.42
N LYS A 100 8.61 -0.09 -18.53
CA LYS A 100 7.32 -0.78 -18.59
C LYS A 100 6.24 -0.01 -17.85
N MET A 101 4.98 -0.22 -18.20
CA MET A 101 3.86 0.26 -17.42
C MET A 101 3.82 -0.48 -16.09
N ILE A 102 3.58 0.25 -15.02
CA ILE A 102 3.52 -0.30 -13.66
C ILE A 102 2.14 0.01 -13.08
N PHE A 103 1.45 -1.02 -12.60
CA PHE A 103 0.14 -0.91 -11.97
C PHE A 103 0.28 -1.23 -10.50
N VAL A 104 -0.12 -0.31 -9.65
CA VAL A 104 0.18 -0.33 -8.22
C VAL A 104 -1.10 -0.36 -7.40
N ASP A 105 -1.27 -1.38 -6.59
CA ASP A 105 -2.27 -1.39 -5.53
C ASP A 105 -1.70 -0.60 -4.34
N THR A 106 -2.26 0.56 -4.06
CA THR A 106 -1.65 1.48 -3.10
C THR A 106 -2.62 1.98 -2.04
N ASN A 107 -2.07 2.23 -0.86
CA ASN A 107 -2.71 2.96 0.22
C ASN A 107 -2.06 4.33 0.45
N ILE A 108 -1.22 4.77 -0.46
CA ILE A 108 -0.63 6.11 -0.39
C ILE A 108 -1.76 7.15 -0.38
N PRO A 109 -1.77 8.09 0.57
CA PRO A 109 -2.83 9.09 0.65
C PRO A 109 -2.97 9.90 -0.64
N THR A 110 -4.21 10.29 -0.95
CA THR A 110 -4.52 10.99 -2.20
C THR A 110 -3.84 12.36 -2.32
N ASP A 111 -3.60 13.04 -1.21
CA ASP A 111 -2.84 14.29 -1.20
C ASP A 111 -1.38 14.07 -1.66
N VAL A 112 -0.75 12.99 -1.20
CA VAL A 112 0.59 12.61 -1.65
C VAL A 112 0.57 12.21 -3.14
N LEU A 113 -0.42 11.42 -3.55
CA LEU A 113 -0.56 11.03 -4.96
C LEU A 113 -0.73 12.24 -5.88
N SER A 114 -1.45 13.28 -5.43
CA SER A 114 -1.63 14.49 -6.22
C SER A 114 -0.33 15.26 -6.46
N GLU A 115 0.66 15.12 -5.60
CA GLU A 115 1.97 15.74 -5.75
C GLU A 115 2.89 15.01 -6.72
N ILE A 116 2.75 13.69 -6.83
CA ILE A 116 3.65 12.83 -7.61
C ILE A 116 3.05 12.32 -8.92
N SER A 117 1.75 12.47 -9.11
CA SER A 117 1.03 11.94 -10.27
C SER A 117 -0.07 12.90 -10.70
N ASP A 118 -0.93 12.48 -11.62
CA ASP A 118 -2.06 13.26 -12.10
C ASP A 118 -3.33 12.40 -12.19
N LYS A 119 -4.44 13.07 -12.55
CA LYS A 119 -5.76 12.42 -12.64
C LYS A 119 -5.84 11.30 -13.67
N ASP A 120 -4.96 11.29 -14.67
CA ASP A 120 -4.97 10.28 -15.73
C ASP A 120 -4.18 9.02 -15.33
N HIS A 121 -3.45 9.08 -14.21
CA HIS A 121 -2.63 7.98 -13.69
C HIS A 121 -3.08 7.48 -12.30
N VAL A 122 -4.22 7.97 -11.81
CA VAL A 122 -4.77 7.55 -10.52
C VAL A 122 -6.21 7.10 -10.71
N LEU A 123 -6.48 5.85 -10.35
CA LEU A 123 -7.82 5.29 -10.32
C LEU A 123 -8.24 5.08 -8.86
N ILE A 124 -9.40 5.60 -8.48
CA ILE A 124 -9.96 5.37 -7.16
C ILE A 124 -11.14 4.42 -7.29
N MET A 125 -11.04 3.25 -6.66
CA MET A 125 -12.07 2.23 -6.65
C MET A 125 -12.80 2.24 -5.31
N LEU A 126 -14.10 2.37 -5.36
CA LEU A 126 -14.94 2.43 -4.17
C LEU A 126 -15.89 1.23 -4.16
N ALA A 127 -16.07 0.63 -2.98
CA ALA A 127 -17.08 -0.39 -2.77
C ALA A 127 -18.11 0.12 -1.77
N ASP A 128 -19.35 -0.37 -1.90
CA ASP A 128 -20.38 -0.14 -0.89
C ASP A 128 -19.86 -0.68 0.46
N PRO A 129 -19.98 0.08 1.57
CA PRO A 129 -19.51 -0.35 2.88
C PRO A 129 -20.07 -1.71 3.32
N GLU A 130 -21.31 -2.01 3.00
CA GLU A 130 -21.94 -3.31 3.30
C GLU A 130 -21.24 -4.45 2.58
N ILE A 131 -20.87 -4.27 1.30
CA ILE A 131 -20.13 -5.25 0.53
C ILE A 131 -18.76 -5.48 1.13
N SER A 132 -18.08 -4.42 1.54
CA SER A 132 -16.76 -4.51 2.17
C SER A 132 -16.81 -5.29 3.48
N VAL A 133 -17.81 -5.03 4.31
CA VAL A 133 -18.02 -5.76 5.58
C VAL A 133 -18.29 -7.24 5.33
N ASN A 134 -19.18 -7.56 4.40
CA ASN A 134 -19.51 -8.95 4.07
C ASN A 134 -18.29 -9.72 3.54
N ARG A 135 -17.51 -9.11 2.66
CA ARG A 135 -16.28 -9.72 2.13
C ARG A 135 -15.22 -9.93 3.20
N PHE A 136 -15.14 -9.04 4.17
CA PHE A 136 -14.24 -9.23 5.32
C PHE A 136 -14.56 -10.52 6.07
N PHE A 137 -15.84 -10.78 6.36
CA PHE A 137 -16.25 -11.98 7.08
C PHE A 137 -16.18 -13.26 6.24
N GLU A 138 -16.08 -13.16 4.93
CA GLU A 138 -15.91 -14.30 4.02
C GLU A 138 -14.44 -14.72 3.86
N ARG A 139 -13.49 -13.94 4.33
CA ARG A 139 -12.06 -14.27 4.23
C ARG A 139 -11.72 -15.47 5.10
N PRO A 140 -10.93 -16.42 4.57
CA PRO A 140 -10.55 -17.64 5.32
C PRO A 140 -9.48 -17.39 6.40
N ASP A 141 -8.83 -16.23 6.41
CA ASP A 141 -7.74 -15.87 7.32
C ASP A 141 -8.14 -14.80 8.38
#